data_61a6e62e7ff9918374866aefe4cad0f5
#
_entry.id   61a6e62e7ff9918374866aefe4cad0f5
#
_cell.length_a   1.000
_cell.length_b   1.000
_cell.length_c   1.000
_cell.angle_alpha   90.00
_cell.angle_beta   90.00
_cell.angle_gamma   90.00
#
_symmetry.space_group_name_H-M   'P 1'
#
loop_
_entity.id
_entity.type
_entity.pdbx_description
1 polymer ?
#
loop_
_entity_poly.entity_id
_entity_poly.type
_entity_poly.pdbx_seq_one_letter_code
_entity_poly.pdbx_strand_id
1 'polypeptide(L)'
;VTRPGVKGDDMSHAGHRSVELKDPGYELFIGAVSLLSIVNVVLLYVVEDLSLDTVLLVMNALISVILFADFVYRLVTAPSRSEYLFRHYGWADLLSSLPLAVVKVFRLFRLVRVTMLLREHGAARLRGSLLRNRAGSALLSLLLLGILVLQFGSLWVLALEQDAPDATITSAPDALWYVLVTISTVGYGDEYPVTT
;
A
#
# COMPACT_ATOMS: atom_id res chain seq x y z
N VAL A 1 -20.24 -70.18 8.24
CA VAL A 1 -19.46 -69.33 7.37
C VAL A 1 -19.64 -67.90 7.86
N THR A 2 -18.74 -67.44 8.74
CA THR A 2 -18.68 -66.13 9.34
C THR A 2 -17.88 -65.21 8.46
N ARG A 3 -18.49 -64.09 8.03
CA ARG A 3 -17.77 -62.97 7.38
C ARG A 3 -17.16 -62.06 8.47
N PRO A 4 -15.89 -61.71 8.41
CA PRO A 4 -15.33 -60.70 9.29
C PRO A 4 -15.70 -59.31 8.81
N GLY A 5 -16.07 -58.42 9.76
CA GLY A 5 -16.44 -57.06 9.55
C GLY A 5 -15.28 -56.23 9.04
N VAL A 6 -15.59 -55.42 8.06
CA VAL A 6 -14.77 -54.30 7.59
C VAL A 6 -14.90 -53.18 8.63
N LYS A 7 -13.85 -52.97 9.40
CA LYS A 7 -13.70 -51.89 10.35
C LYS A 7 -13.28 -50.64 9.55
N GLY A 8 -14.17 -49.67 9.48
CA GLY A 8 -13.96 -48.44 8.76
C GLY A 8 -12.82 -47.61 9.38
N ASP A 9 -11.81 -47.39 8.57
CA ASP A 9 -10.82 -46.34 8.78
C ASP A 9 -11.37 -45.03 8.19
N ASP A 10 -12.28 -44.41 8.92
CA ASP A 10 -12.91 -43.15 8.52
C ASP A 10 -12.69 -42.07 9.58
N MET A 11 -11.43 -41.88 10.01
CA MET A 11 -11.06 -40.77 10.90
C MET A 11 -9.64 -40.23 10.64
N SER A 12 -9.41 -39.70 9.46
CA SER A 12 -8.19 -38.88 9.24
C SER A 12 -8.33 -37.76 8.24
N HIS A 13 -9.55 -37.29 7.96
CA HIS A 13 -9.74 -36.01 7.30
C HIS A 13 -10.14 -34.92 8.30
N ALA A 14 -9.47 -34.87 9.44
CA ALA A 14 -9.48 -33.70 10.31
C ALA A 14 -8.81 -32.56 9.53
N GLY A 15 -9.67 -31.70 9.02
CA GLY A 15 -9.42 -30.55 8.24
C GLY A 15 -8.13 -29.80 8.55
N HIS A 16 -7.19 -29.91 7.67
CA HIS A 16 -6.35 -28.75 7.35
C HIS A 16 -7.30 -27.72 6.78
N ARG A 17 -7.89 -26.89 7.65
CA ARG A 17 -8.39 -25.58 7.23
C ARG A 17 -7.16 -24.85 6.73
N SER A 18 -6.89 -25.00 5.44
CA SER A 18 -6.06 -24.06 4.72
C SER A 18 -6.61 -22.69 5.09
N VAL A 19 -5.83 -21.89 5.81
CA VAL A 19 -6.07 -20.46 5.97
C VAL A 19 -6.22 -19.97 4.54
N GLU A 20 -7.45 -19.66 4.17
CA GLU A 20 -7.80 -19.21 2.83
C GLU A 20 -6.99 -17.95 2.59
N LEU A 21 -5.91 -18.07 1.81
CA LEU A 21 -4.96 -17.02 1.55
C LEU A 21 -5.77 -15.88 0.93
N LYS A 22 -5.85 -14.75 1.60
CA LYS A 22 -6.31 -13.50 1.03
C LYS A 22 -5.65 -13.35 -0.34
N ASP A 23 -6.38 -12.82 -1.31
CA ASP A 23 -5.94 -12.67 -2.69
C ASP A 23 -4.48 -12.16 -2.73
N PRO A 24 -3.53 -12.91 -3.28
CA PRO A 24 -2.11 -12.55 -3.24
C PRO A 24 -1.78 -11.25 -3.96
N GLY A 25 -2.62 -10.85 -4.94
CA GLY A 25 -2.55 -9.54 -5.56
C GLY A 25 -2.77 -8.41 -4.55
N TYR A 26 -3.72 -8.60 -3.65
CA TYR A 26 -4.00 -7.66 -2.57
C TYR A 26 -2.84 -7.54 -1.57
N GLU A 27 -2.25 -8.66 -1.15
CA GLU A 27 -1.10 -8.64 -0.24
C GLU A 27 0.12 -7.94 -0.87
N LEU A 28 0.33 -8.15 -2.18
CA LEU A 28 1.40 -7.49 -2.91
C LEU A 28 1.15 -5.98 -3.04
N PHE A 29 -0.08 -5.56 -3.30
CA PHE A 29 -0.48 -4.16 -3.36
C PHE A 29 -0.22 -3.47 -2.01
N ILE A 30 -0.70 -4.02 -0.91
CA ILE A 30 -0.49 -3.48 0.44
C ILE A 30 1.00 -3.44 0.80
N GLY A 31 1.78 -4.48 0.41
CA GLY A 31 3.23 -4.51 0.58
C GLY A 31 3.92 -3.37 -0.19
N ALA A 32 3.55 -3.14 -1.45
CA ALA A 32 4.10 -2.07 -2.28
C ALA A 32 3.75 -0.67 -1.72
N VAL A 33 2.50 -0.46 -1.29
CA VAL A 33 2.07 0.79 -0.64
C VAL A 33 2.82 1.03 0.68
N SER A 34 3.07 -0.03 1.45
CA SER A 34 3.88 0.05 2.68
C SER A 34 5.33 0.43 2.38
N LEU A 35 5.92 -0.15 1.32
CA LEU A 35 7.27 0.20 0.88
C LEU A 35 7.34 1.66 0.41
N LEU A 36 6.37 2.11 -0.39
CA LEU A 36 6.26 3.50 -0.83
C LEU A 36 6.20 4.46 0.36
N SER A 37 5.47 4.10 1.42
CA SER A 37 5.42 4.88 2.64
C SER A 37 6.78 5.01 3.34
N ILE A 38 7.64 4.00 3.26
CA ILE A 38 9.00 4.05 3.79
C ILE A 38 9.87 4.99 2.93
N VAL A 39 9.77 4.86 1.61
CA VAL A 39 10.45 5.76 0.67
C VAL A 39 10.07 7.22 0.96
N ASN A 40 8.78 7.51 1.20
CA ASN A 40 8.33 8.85 1.57
C ASN A 40 8.96 9.37 2.85
N VAL A 41 9.12 8.52 3.86
CA VAL A 41 9.81 8.90 5.09
C VAL A 41 11.26 9.28 4.81
N VAL A 42 11.95 8.51 3.98
CA VAL A 42 13.34 8.81 3.60
C VAL A 42 13.40 10.12 2.81
N LEU A 43 12.50 10.32 1.84
CA LEU A 43 12.44 11.55 1.05
C LEU A 43 12.20 12.79 1.92
N LEU A 44 11.32 12.73 2.92
CA LEU A 44 11.08 13.82 3.89
C LEU A 44 12.32 14.21 4.72
N TYR A 45 13.34 13.34 4.80
CA TYR A 45 14.60 13.66 5.45
C TYR A 45 15.67 14.19 4.49
N VAL A 46 15.54 13.89 3.20
CA VAL A 46 16.52 14.23 2.15
C VAL A 46 16.14 15.53 1.44
N VAL A 47 14.85 15.75 1.26
CA VAL A 47 14.31 16.94 0.60
C VAL A 47 14.23 18.06 1.63
N GLU A 48 14.80 19.22 1.34
CA GLU A 48 14.79 20.40 2.21
C GLU A 48 13.82 21.49 1.72
N ASP A 49 13.05 21.20 0.66
CA ASP A 49 12.10 22.12 0.05
C ASP A 49 10.70 21.97 0.66
N LEU A 50 10.15 23.07 1.18
CA LEU A 50 8.86 23.09 1.86
C LEU A 50 7.68 22.71 0.96
N SER A 51 7.75 23.06 -0.32
CA SER A 51 6.70 22.76 -1.29
C SER A 51 6.67 21.28 -1.62
N LEU A 52 7.84 20.68 -1.84
CA LEU A 52 8.00 19.24 -2.07
C LEU A 52 7.63 18.42 -0.82
N ASP A 53 8.00 18.89 0.37
CA ASP A 53 7.58 18.29 1.65
C ASP A 53 6.06 18.22 1.76
N THR A 54 5.36 19.25 1.29
CA THR A 54 3.88 19.28 1.31
C THR A 54 3.29 18.18 0.43
N VAL A 55 3.84 17.95 -0.78
CA VAL A 55 3.43 16.81 -1.64
C VAL A 55 3.61 15.49 -0.89
N LEU A 56 4.78 15.28 -0.29
CA LEU A 56 5.10 14.06 0.46
C LEU A 56 4.16 13.87 1.65
N LEU A 57 3.79 14.94 2.36
CA LEU A 57 2.85 14.90 3.49
C LEU A 57 1.44 14.51 3.03
N VAL A 58 0.94 15.10 1.96
CA VAL A 58 -0.39 14.77 1.38
C VAL A 58 -0.40 13.30 0.93
N MET A 59 0.61 12.86 0.20
CA MET A 59 0.72 11.47 -0.24
C MET A 59 0.85 10.49 0.93
N ASN A 60 1.59 10.85 1.98
CA ASN A 60 1.66 10.07 3.21
C ASN A 60 0.30 9.95 3.92
N ALA A 61 -0.51 11.03 3.92
CA ALA A 61 -1.85 10.98 4.46
C ALA A 61 -2.74 10.01 3.67
N LEU A 62 -2.72 10.09 2.33
CA LEU A 62 -3.44 9.18 1.44
C LEU A 62 -3.04 7.71 1.71
N ILE A 63 -1.74 7.42 1.72
CA ILE A 63 -1.20 6.09 2.00
C ILE A 63 -1.62 5.61 3.39
N SER A 64 -1.61 6.49 4.40
CA SER A 64 -2.05 6.17 5.75
C SER A 64 -3.52 5.77 5.80
N VAL A 65 -4.40 6.45 5.05
CA VAL A 65 -5.82 6.09 4.94
C VAL A 65 -5.98 4.69 4.33
N ILE A 66 -5.24 4.39 3.25
CA ILE A 66 -5.28 3.07 2.61
C ILE A 66 -4.83 1.97 3.58
N LEU A 67 -3.72 2.17 4.28
CA LEU A 67 -3.19 1.21 5.23
C LEU A 67 -4.10 1.06 6.47
N PHE A 68 -4.75 2.13 6.89
CA PHE A 68 -5.73 2.09 7.98
C PHE A 68 -6.99 1.32 7.57
N ALA A 69 -7.48 1.52 6.37
CA ALA A 69 -8.60 0.75 5.84
C ALA A 69 -8.27 -0.76 5.77
N ASP A 70 -7.06 -1.13 5.32
CA ASP A 70 -6.58 -2.50 5.36
C ASP A 70 -6.53 -3.07 6.79
N PHE A 71 -6.01 -2.29 7.75
CA PHE A 71 -5.98 -2.69 9.15
C PHE A 71 -7.40 -2.96 9.70
N VAL A 72 -8.34 -2.04 9.48
CA VAL A 72 -9.73 -2.19 9.92
C VAL A 72 -10.36 -3.42 9.26
N TYR A 73 -10.15 -3.62 7.98
CA TYR A 73 -10.64 -4.78 7.25
C TYR A 73 -10.11 -6.10 7.86
N ARG A 74 -8.82 -6.17 8.17
CA ARG A 74 -8.19 -7.34 8.81
C ARG A 74 -8.71 -7.56 10.23
N LEU A 75 -8.90 -6.49 11.00
CA LEU A 75 -9.41 -6.55 12.37
C LEU A 75 -10.85 -7.06 12.42
N VAL A 76 -11.69 -6.62 11.50
CA VAL A 76 -13.11 -7.04 11.42
C VAL A 76 -13.25 -8.49 10.95
N THR A 77 -12.34 -8.93 10.07
CA THR A 77 -12.38 -10.27 9.46
C THR A 77 -11.65 -11.34 10.31
N ALA A 78 -10.91 -10.91 11.36
CA ALA A 78 -10.17 -11.81 12.21
C ALA A 78 -11.12 -12.68 13.09
N PRO A 79 -10.88 -14.00 13.22
CA PRO A 79 -11.68 -14.91 14.05
C PRO A 79 -11.66 -14.56 15.55
N SER A 80 -10.53 -14.02 16.05
CA SER A 80 -10.38 -13.50 17.41
C SER A 80 -9.61 -12.18 17.38
N ARG A 81 -10.27 -11.09 17.75
CA ARG A 81 -9.73 -9.73 17.71
C ARG A 81 -8.53 -9.54 18.65
N SER A 82 -8.58 -10.14 19.84
CA SER A 82 -7.51 -10.04 20.83
C SER A 82 -6.25 -10.80 20.40
N GLU A 83 -6.41 -11.97 19.80
CA GLU A 83 -5.29 -12.79 19.33
C GLU A 83 -4.60 -12.14 18.13
N TYR A 84 -5.36 -11.52 17.22
CA TYR A 84 -4.82 -10.75 16.11
C TYR A 84 -3.99 -9.57 16.61
N LEU A 85 -4.50 -8.79 17.59
CA LEU A 85 -3.83 -7.60 18.10
C LEU A 85 -2.50 -7.91 18.79
N PHE A 86 -2.45 -8.99 19.63
CA PHE A 86 -1.29 -9.28 20.48
C PHE A 86 -0.35 -10.36 19.94
N ARG A 87 -0.84 -11.30 19.13
CA ARG A 87 -0.05 -12.46 18.69
C ARG A 87 0.42 -12.37 17.24
N HIS A 88 -0.32 -11.64 16.38
CA HIS A 88 0.00 -11.45 14.96
C HIS A 88 0.48 -10.02 14.64
N TYR A 89 1.04 -9.31 15.63
CA TYR A 89 1.59 -7.95 15.45
C TYR A 89 0.57 -6.93 14.92
N GLY A 90 -0.74 -7.13 15.10
CA GLY A 90 -1.78 -6.17 14.69
C GLY A 90 -1.61 -4.78 15.32
N TRP A 91 -0.94 -4.69 16.47
CA TRP A 91 -0.55 -3.42 17.08
C TRP A 91 0.44 -2.62 16.21
N ALA A 92 1.35 -3.30 15.49
CA ALA A 92 2.28 -2.63 14.58
C ALA A 92 1.55 -2.07 13.34
N ASP A 93 0.53 -2.79 12.85
CA ASP A 93 -0.35 -2.32 11.78
C ASP A 93 -1.15 -1.08 12.21
N LEU A 94 -1.70 -1.08 13.44
CA LEU A 94 -2.40 0.06 14.02
C LEU A 94 -1.49 1.28 14.13
N LEU A 95 -0.32 1.13 14.75
CA LEU A 95 0.64 2.22 14.94
C LEU A 95 1.17 2.77 13.61
N SER A 96 1.35 1.89 12.61
CA SER A 96 1.83 2.29 11.28
C SER A 96 0.79 3.04 10.45
N SER A 97 -0.50 2.85 10.72
CA SER A 97 -1.62 3.45 9.97
C SER A 97 -2.06 4.81 10.52
N LEU A 98 -1.65 5.17 11.75
CA LEU A 98 -2.02 6.46 12.34
C LEU A 98 -1.31 7.61 11.62
N PRO A 99 -2.05 8.66 11.18
CA PRO A 99 -1.50 9.82 10.48
C PRO A 99 -0.79 10.82 11.42
N LEU A 100 -0.37 10.37 12.61
CA LEU A 100 0.28 11.22 13.60
C LEU A 100 1.67 11.63 13.14
N ALA A 101 1.78 12.87 12.66
CA ALA A 101 3.05 13.51 12.30
C ALA A 101 4.04 13.57 13.49
N VAL A 102 3.53 13.48 14.71
CA VAL A 102 4.31 13.61 15.96
C VAL A 102 5.21 12.40 16.23
N VAL A 103 4.91 11.25 15.66
CA VAL A 103 5.67 10.02 15.99
C VAL A 103 6.34 9.45 14.75
N LYS A 104 7.37 10.15 14.26
CA LYS A 104 8.23 9.71 13.15
C LYS A 104 8.78 8.28 13.37
N VAL A 105 9.00 7.88 14.62
CA VAL A 105 9.51 6.55 15.00
C VAL A 105 8.50 5.42 14.71
N PHE A 106 7.20 5.64 14.85
CA PHE A 106 6.20 4.59 14.57
C PHE A 106 6.07 4.24 13.08
N ARG A 107 6.53 5.12 12.19
CA ARG A 107 6.63 4.79 10.77
C ARG A 107 7.62 3.66 10.48
N LEU A 108 8.62 3.47 11.34
CA LEU A 108 9.59 2.37 11.23
C LEU A 108 8.93 1.00 11.49
N PHE A 109 7.82 0.93 12.20
CA PHE A 109 7.07 -0.32 12.35
C PHE A 109 6.49 -0.84 11.03
N ARG A 110 6.35 0.02 10.01
CA ARG A 110 6.04 -0.39 8.64
C ARG A 110 7.12 -1.30 8.05
N LEU A 111 8.38 -1.10 8.40
CA LEU A 111 9.48 -2.01 8.02
C LEU A 111 9.25 -3.42 8.56
N VAL A 112 8.80 -3.54 9.80
CA VAL A 112 8.47 -4.83 10.41
C VAL A 112 7.37 -5.55 9.62
N ARG A 113 6.34 -4.83 9.19
CA ARG A 113 5.27 -5.37 8.34
C ARG A 113 5.80 -5.87 6.99
N VAL A 114 6.60 -5.06 6.29
CA VAL A 114 7.18 -5.44 4.99
C VAL A 114 8.09 -6.66 5.13
N THR A 115 8.94 -6.70 6.14
CA THR A 115 9.82 -7.86 6.38
C THR A 115 9.04 -9.13 6.72
N MET A 116 7.92 -9.01 7.42
CA MET A 116 7.03 -10.16 7.68
C MET A 116 6.36 -10.65 6.41
N LEU A 117 5.77 -9.77 5.61
CA LEU A 117 5.15 -10.13 4.35
C LEU A 117 6.12 -10.84 3.41
N LEU A 118 7.37 -10.37 3.35
CA LEU A 118 8.42 -11.01 2.55
C LEU A 118 8.84 -12.38 3.10
N ARG A 119 8.86 -12.56 4.43
CA ARG A 119 9.19 -13.83 5.07
C ARG A 119 8.07 -14.87 4.94
N GLU A 120 6.81 -14.47 5.14
CA GLU A 120 5.68 -15.39 5.12
C GLU A 120 5.35 -15.91 3.72
N HIS A 121 5.45 -15.08 2.72
CA HIS A 121 4.96 -15.43 1.37
C HIS A 121 6.05 -15.86 0.38
N GLY A 122 7.31 -15.56 0.63
CA GLY A 122 8.44 -15.87 -0.27
C GLY A 122 8.20 -15.35 -1.71
N ALA A 123 9.17 -14.67 -2.30
CA ALA A 123 9.05 -14.02 -3.62
C ALA A 123 8.58 -14.97 -4.76
N ALA A 124 8.83 -16.28 -4.63
CA ALA A 124 8.46 -17.29 -5.63
C ALA A 124 6.95 -17.60 -5.65
N ARG A 125 6.29 -17.61 -4.49
CA ARG A 125 4.83 -17.86 -4.40
C ARG A 125 4.02 -16.67 -4.91
N LEU A 126 4.51 -15.45 -4.71
CA LEU A 126 3.88 -14.22 -5.22
C LEU A 126 3.80 -14.21 -6.75
N ARG A 127 4.84 -14.68 -7.46
CA ARG A 127 4.83 -14.80 -8.91
C ARG A 127 3.75 -15.74 -9.46
N GLY A 128 3.60 -16.94 -8.87
CA GLY A 128 2.64 -17.93 -9.35
C GLY A 128 1.18 -17.50 -9.18
N SER A 129 0.92 -16.71 -8.18
CA SER A 129 -0.43 -16.29 -7.81
C SER A 129 -0.94 -15.08 -8.59
N LEU A 130 -0.07 -14.15 -8.99
CA LEU A 130 -0.41 -13.02 -9.87
C LEU A 130 -1.01 -13.49 -11.21
N LEU A 131 -0.58 -14.67 -11.68
CA LEU A 131 -1.05 -15.24 -12.94
C LEU A 131 -2.44 -15.89 -12.85
N ARG A 132 -2.94 -16.15 -11.64
CA ARG A 132 -4.18 -16.92 -11.44
C ARG A 132 -5.43 -16.03 -11.30
N ASN A 133 -5.32 -14.85 -10.69
CA ASN A 133 -6.42 -13.89 -10.57
C ASN A 133 -6.11 -12.60 -11.35
N ARG A 134 -6.25 -12.67 -12.68
CA ARG A 134 -5.83 -11.59 -13.58
C ARG A 134 -6.61 -10.29 -13.41
N ALA A 135 -7.91 -10.35 -13.20
CA ALA A 135 -8.74 -9.14 -13.15
C ALA A 135 -8.54 -8.32 -11.87
N GLY A 136 -8.57 -8.97 -10.69
CA GLY A 136 -8.33 -8.28 -9.41
C GLY A 136 -6.91 -7.73 -9.29
N SER A 137 -5.92 -8.52 -9.71
CA SER A 137 -4.51 -8.08 -9.73
C SER A 137 -4.28 -6.91 -10.69
N ALA A 138 -4.96 -6.86 -11.85
CA ALA A 138 -4.84 -5.76 -12.80
C ALA A 138 -5.38 -4.45 -12.23
N LEU A 139 -6.55 -4.47 -11.58
CA LEU A 139 -7.12 -3.28 -10.93
C LEU A 139 -6.20 -2.71 -9.85
N LEU A 140 -5.68 -3.58 -8.96
CA LEU A 140 -4.76 -3.19 -7.91
C LEU A 140 -3.44 -2.65 -8.46
N SER A 141 -2.93 -3.23 -9.55
CA SER A 141 -1.74 -2.75 -10.25
C SER A 141 -1.96 -1.37 -10.88
N LEU A 142 -3.12 -1.13 -11.50
CA LEU A 142 -3.49 0.18 -12.02
C LEU A 142 -3.63 1.23 -10.91
N LEU A 143 -4.24 0.86 -9.79
CA LEU A 143 -4.35 1.73 -8.63
C LEU A 143 -2.96 2.09 -8.07
N LEU A 144 -2.08 1.11 -7.93
CA LEU A 144 -0.70 1.34 -7.50
C LEU A 144 0.05 2.26 -8.47
N LEU A 145 -0.08 2.00 -9.78
CA LEU A 145 0.53 2.85 -10.81
C LEU A 145 0.00 4.28 -10.72
N GLY A 146 -1.31 4.48 -10.54
CA GLY A 146 -1.92 5.80 -10.34
C GLY A 146 -1.35 6.53 -9.13
N ILE A 147 -1.19 5.85 -7.99
CA ILE A 147 -0.56 6.40 -6.78
C ILE A 147 0.90 6.81 -7.05
N LEU A 148 1.67 5.96 -7.75
CA LEU A 148 3.06 6.22 -8.07
C LEU A 148 3.20 7.42 -9.04
N VAL A 149 2.38 7.48 -10.08
CA VAL A 149 2.39 8.60 -11.04
C VAL A 149 1.95 9.88 -10.35
N LEU A 150 0.90 9.83 -9.52
CA LEU A 150 0.46 11.01 -8.77
C LEU A 150 1.57 11.54 -7.86
N GLN A 151 2.25 10.66 -7.13
CA GLN A 151 3.30 11.07 -6.22
C GLN A 151 4.55 11.57 -6.93
N PHE A 152 5.16 10.72 -7.75
CA PHE A 152 6.43 11.06 -8.39
C PHE A 152 6.26 12.09 -9.50
N GLY A 153 5.13 12.06 -10.21
CA GLY A 153 4.76 13.06 -11.19
C GLY A 153 4.63 14.45 -10.57
N SER A 154 3.91 14.56 -9.44
CA SER A 154 3.76 15.84 -8.74
C SER A 154 5.08 16.37 -8.18
N LEU A 155 5.90 15.48 -7.58
CA LEU A 155 7.24 15.87 -7.09
C LEU A 155 8.12 16.36 -8.22
N TRP A 156 8.12 15.65 -9.35
CA TRP A 156 8.97 15.98 -10.48
C TRP A 156 8.54 17.29 -11.15
N VAL A 157 7.26 17.43 -11.44
CA VAL A 157 6.72 18.65 -12.06
C VAL A 157 6.95 19.86 -11.17
N LEU A 158 6.64 19.76 -9.87
CA LEU A 158 6.84 20.86 -8.94
C LEU A 158 8.32 21.27 -8.84
N ALA A 159 9.23 20.28 -8.74
CA ALA A 159 10.67 20.55 -8.65
C ALA A 159 11.25 21.27 -9.88
N LEU A 160 10.62 21.09 -11.05
CA LEU A 160 11.07 21.73 -12.30
C LEU A 160 10.39 23.07 -12.55
N GLU A 161 9.14 23.23 -12.13
CA GLU A 161 8.30 24.38 -12.52
C GLU A 161 8.27 25.50 -11.47
N GLN A 162 8.37 25.18 -10.17
CA GLN A 162 8.09 26.16 -9.09
C GLN A 162 8.90 27.45 -9.15
N ASP A 163 10.12 27.39 -9.70
CA ASP A 163 11.04 28.53 -9.82
C ASP A 163 11.10 29.12 -11.24
N ALA A 164 10.28 28.59 -12.16
CA ALA A 164 10.31 29.04 -13.55
C ALA A 164 9.61 30.39 -13.72
N PRO A 165 10.11 31.27 -14.61
CA PRO A 165 9.40 32.50 -15.00
C PRO A 165 8.01 32.16 -15.57
N ASP A 166 6.98 32.86 -15.13
CA ASP A 166 5.58 32.65 -15.55
C ASP A 166 4.98 31.26 -15.20
N ALA A 167 5.55 30.55 -14.22
CA ALA A 167 5.05 29.26 -13.77
C ALA A 167 3.61 29.37 -13.25
N THR A 168 2.76 28.44 -13.68
CA THR A 168 1.42 28.25 -13.11
C THR A 168 1.48 27.25 -11.96
N ILE A 169 2.38 26.26 -12.03
CA ILE A 169 2.57 25.21 -11.02
C ILE A 169 3.64 25.66 -10.03
N THR A 170 3.20 26.32 -8.95
CA THR A 170 4.11 26.91 -7.94
C THR A 170 3.99 26.29 -6.56
N SER A 171 2.97 25.46 -6.35
CA SER A 171 2.68 24.86 -5.06
C SER A 171 2.33 23.37 -5.16
N ALA A 172 2.38 22.67 -4.01
CA ALA A 172 2.00 21.27 -3.95
C ALA A 172 0.56 20.98 -4.43
N PRO A 173 -0.46 21.77 -4.07
CA PRO A 173 -1.81 21.61 -4.61
C PRO A 173 -1.86 21.72 -6.14
N ASP A 174 -1.16 22.70 -6.74
CA ASP A 174 -1.14 22.91 -8.21
C ASP A 174 -0.55 21.68 -8.91
N ALA A 175 0.59 21.18 -8.41
CA ALA A 175 1.25 20.00 -8.95
C ALA A 175 0.39 18.74 -8.84
N LEU A 176 -0.23 18.51 -7.68
CA LEU A 176 -1.15 17.38 -7.48
C LEU A 176 -2.38 17.47 -8.38
N TRP A 177 -2.93 18.67 -8.50
CA TRP A 177 -4.07 18.96 -9.40
C TRP A 177 -3.71 18.70 -10.85
N TYR A 178 -2.61 19.29 -11.33
CA TYR A 178 -2.11 19.08 -12.68
C TYR A 178 -1.96 17.59 -13.03
N VAL A 179 -1.27 16.84 -12.19
CA VAL A 179 -1.04 15.40 -12.44
C VAL A 179 -2.36 14.63 -12.41
N LEU A 180 -3.26 14.93 -11.46
CA LEU A 180 -4.58 14.28 -11.38
C LEU A 180 -5.42 14.53 -12.63
N VAL A 181 -5.48 15.78 -13.10
CA VAL A 181 -6.22 16.17 -14.31
C VAL A 181 -5.61 15.54 -15.56
N THR A 182 -4.27 15.44 -15.60
CA THR A 182 -3.54 14.81 -16.71
C THR A 182 -3.76 13.31 -16.76
N ILE A 183 -3.64 12.58 -15.62
CA ILE A 183 -3.89 11.14 -15.56
C ILE A 183 -5.33 10.81 -15.96
N SER A 184 -6.28 11.63 -15.51
CA SER A 184 -7.70 11.45 -15.84
C SER A 184 -8.05 11.83 -17.29
N THR A 185 -7.08 12.33 -18.07
CA THR A 185 -7.23 12.78 -19.47
C THR A 185 -8.26 13.91 -19.66
N VAL A 186 -8.59 14.65 -18.61
CA VAL A 186 -9.53 15.78 -18.67
C VAL A 186 -8.87 17.00 -19.28
N GLY A 187 -7.68 17.39 -18.80
CA GLY A 187 -6.84 18.46 -19.38
C GLY A 187 -7.52 19.82 -19.37
N TYR A 188 -7.89 20.36 -18.21
CA TYR A 188 -8.52 21.68 -18.11
C TYR A 188 -7.64 22.82 -18.68
N GLY A 189 -6.31 22.69 -18.59
CA GLY A 189 -5.37 23.69 -19.10
C GLY A 189 -5.26 24.94 -18.21
N ASP A 190 -5.73 24.86 -16.99
CA ASP A 190 -5.59 25.86 -15.94
C ASP A 190 -4.17 25.85 -15.34
N GLU A 191 -3.64 24.66 -15.11
CA GLU A 191 -2.26 24.42 -14.73
C GLU A 191 -1.52 23.68 -15.86
N TYR A 192 -0.32 24.15 -16.23
CA TYR A 192 0.51 23.54 -17.27
C TYR A 192 2.00 23.85 -17.06
N PRO A 193 2.92 22.95 -17.47
CA PRO A 193 4.35 23.20 -17.38
C PRO A 193 4.79 24.23 -18.41
N VAL A 194 5.66 25.14 -18.00
CA VAL A 194 6.26 26.18 -18.86
C VAL A 194 7.73 25.90 -19.18
N THR A 195 8.38 25.02 -18.41
CA THR A 195 9.76 24.59 -18.67
C THR A 195 9.82 23.56 -19.80
N THR A 196 10.91 23.50 -20.56
CA THR A 196 11.13 22.57 -21.68
C THR A 196 12.27 21.61 -21.37
#